data_a0d0ac5f79263fb27ff6488c67aa7c11
#
_entry.id   a0d0ac5f79263fb27ff6488c67aa7c11
#
_cell.length_a   1.000
_cell.length_b   1.000
_cell.length_c   1.000
_cell.angle_alpha   90.00
_cell.angle_beta   90.00
_cell.angle_gamma   90.00
#
_symmetry.space_group_name_H-M   'P 1'
#
loop_
_entity.id
_entity.type
_entity.pdbx_description
1 polymer ?
#
loop_
_entity_poly.entity_id
_entity_poly.type
_entity_poly.pdbx_seq_one_letter_code
_entity_poly.pdbx_strand_id
1 'polypeptide(L)'
;HLQYEQQQRARKWHNLKQPLASEVQIGLMGLGELGRASADLLHQLGFGLRGWSRTSKELDNVACFHGADGLDAFLSETDILVCLLPLTPDTEGLIGTALFEKLRRDGALGGPVFINAGRGRIHVESDIVAALQNDLLKAASLDVFEVEPLPQDSPLWNLENLIITPHVAAVSNPKALSHLIARQVRAHQEGRELDYLVDVTRGY
;
A
#
# COMPACT_ATOMS: atom_id res chain seq x y z
N HIS A 1 -4.68 -15.82 3.84
CA HIS A 1 -5.12 -16.67 2.71
C HIS A 1 -3.97 -17.45 2.09
N LEU A 2 -2.83 -16.84 1.74
CA LEU A 2 -1.68 -17.54 1.11
C LEU A 2 -1.28 -18.84 1.82
N GLN A 3 -1.10 -18.81 3.14
CA GLN A 3 -0.74 -20.02 3.92
C GLN A 3 -1.83 -21.10 3.85
N TYR A 4 -3.10 -20.74 3.84
CA TYR A 4 -4.18 -21.72 3.69
C TYR A 4 -4.27 -22.26 2.27
N GLU A 5 -3.96 -21.47 1.26
CA GLU A 5 -3.85 -21.94 -0.11
C GLU A 5 -2.72 -22.98 -0.27
N GLN A 6 -1.54 -22.72 0.31
CA GLN A 6 -0.45 -23.68 0.35
C GLN A 6 -0.85 -24.97 1.09
N GLN A 7 -1.54 -24.86 2.23
CA GLN A 7 -2.05 -26.01 2.97
C GLN A 7 -3.07 -26.80 2.14
N GLN A 8 -3.98 -26.10 1.42
CA GLN A 8 -4.95 -26.73 0.54
C GLN A 8 -4.26 -27.53 -0.57
N ARG A 9 -3.26 -26.95 -1.24
CA ARG A 9 -2.45 -27.63 -2.28
C ARG A 9 -1.72 -28.83 -1.70
N ALA A 10 -1.21 -28.71 -0.47
CA ALA A 10 -0.52 -29.80 0.25
C ALA A 10 -1.49 -30.79 0.92
N ARG A 11 -2.81 -30.60 0.82
CA ARG A 11 -3.85 -31.41 1.50
C ARG A 11 -3.65 -31.50 3.02
N LYS A 12 -3.17 -30.41 3.64
CA LYS A 12 -2.95 -30.30 5.08
C LYS A 12 -4.09 -29.53 5.73
N TRP A 13 -4.73 -30.15 6.73
CA TRP A 13 -5.73 -29.49 7.58
C TRP A 13 -5.05 -29.03 8.87
N HIS A 14 -4.66 -27.76 8.90
CA HIS A 14 -4.01 -27.19 10.09
C HIS A 14 -4.56 -25.79 10.37
N ASN A 15 -5.02 -25.57 11.60
CA ASN A 15 -5.51 -24.26 12.04
C ASN A 15 -4.33 -23.35 12.42
N LEU A 16 -4.26 -22.18 11.79
CA LEU A 16 -3.28 -21.16 12.10
C LEU A 16 -3.85 -20.20 13.14
N LYS A 17 -3.05 -19.89 14.15
CA LYS A 17 -3.41 -18.83 15.11
C LYS A 17 -3.55 -17.50 14.35
N GLN A 18 -4.72 -16.88 14.46
CA GLN A 18 -4.99 -15.56 13.88
C GLN A 18 -4.80 -14.51 14.98
N PRO A 19 -4.03 -13.44 14.76
CA PRO A 19 -3.99 -12.32 15.69
C PRO A 19 -5.31 -11.55 15.64
N LEU A 20 -5.63 -10.84 16.72
CA LEU A 20 -6.71 -9.86 16.71
C LEU A 20 -6.31 -8.66 15.83
N ALA A 21 -7.29 -7.97 15.24
CA ALA A 21 -7.01 -6.76 14.45
C ALA A 21 -6.23 -5.71 15.27
N SER A 22 -6.56 -5.56 16.55
CA SER A 22 -5.89 -4.64 17.47
C SER A 22 -4.42 -4.96 17.78
N GLU A 23 -3.99 -6.18 17.49
CA GLU A 23 -2.58 -6.61 17.65
C GLU A 23 -1.73 -6.31 16.41
N VAL A 24 -2.36 -5.87 15.30
CA VAL A 24 -1.70 -5.63 14.00
C VAL A 24 -1.65 -4.13 13.72
N GLN A 25 -0.46 -3.63 13.39
CA GLN A 25 -0.21 -2.24 13.04
C GLN A 25 -0.11 -2.10 11.51
N ILE A 26 -1.02 -1.33 10.91
CA ILE A 26 -1.01 -1.04 9.48
C ILE A 26 -0.40 0.33 9.25
N GLY A 27 0.68 0.39 8.47
CA GLY A 27 1.35 1.61 8.04
C GLY A 27 0.89 2.02 6.64
N LEU A 28 0.28 3.19 6.52
CA LEU A 28 -0.16 3.77 5.24
C LEU A 28 0.88 4.78 4.75
N MET A 29 1.61 4.48 3.69
CA MET A 29 2.47 5.44 2.98
C MET A 29 1.63 6.18 1.92
N GLY A 30 1.31 7.45 2.21
CA GLY A 30 0.41 8.27 1.40
C GLY A 30 -0.94 8.49 2.07
N LEU A 31 -1.14 9.70 2.60
CA LEU A 31 -2.34 10.16 3.31
C LEU A 31 -3.17 11.12 2.44
N GLY A 32 -3.30 10.80 1.15
CA GLY A 32 -4.22 11.44 0.21
C GLY A 32 -5.64 10.87 0.36
N GLU A 33 -6.49 11.05 -0.66
CA GLU A 33 -7.88 10.58 -0.66
C GLU A 33 -8.00 9.08 -0.37
N LEU A 34 -7.23 8.24 -1.09
CA LEU A 34 -7.26 6.78 -0.88
C LEU A 34 -6.72 6.40 0.51
N GLY A 35 -5.65 7.05 0.96
CA GLY A 35 -5.06 6.77 2.27
C GLY A 35 -6.01 7.09 3.41
N ARG A 36 -6.72 8.22 3.35
CA ARG A 36 -7.75 8.63 4.33
C ARG A 36 -8.92 7.65 4.35
N ALA A 37 -9.49 7.35 3.18
CA ALA A 37 -10.59 6.42 3.07
C ALA A 37 -10.21 5.01 3.57
N SER A 38 -8.98 4.57 3.29
CA SER A 38 -8.45 3.30 3.80
C SER A 38 -8.29 3.33 5.33
N ALA A 39 -7.77 4.43 5.87
CA ALA A 39 -7.62 4.58 7.32
C ALA A 39 -8.96 4.48 8.05
N ASP A 40 -9.99 5.18 7.55
CA ASP A 40 -11.33 5.16 8.14
C ASP A 40 -11.93 3.75 8.19
N LEU A 41 -11.80 2.98 7.11
CA LEU A 41 -12.31 1.61 7.04
C LEU A 41 -11.51 0.66 7.93
N LEU A 42 -10.19 0.76 7.93
CA LEU A 42 -9.32 -0.10 8.73
C LEU A 42 -9.47 0.17 10.23
N HIS A 43 -9.70 1.44 10.62
CA HIS A 43 -10.02 1.81 11.98
C HIS A 43 -11.32 1.14 12.47
N GLN A 44 -12.37 1.15 11.65
CA GLN A 44 -13.65 0.47 11.97
C GLN A 44 -13.48 -1.04 12.16
N LEU A 45 -12.48 -1.65 11.50
CA LEU A 45 -12.13 -3.06 11.69
C LEU A 45 -11.26 -3.32 12.93
N GLY A 46 -10.84 -2.26 13.63
CA GLY A 46 -10.10 -2.35 14.88
C GLY A 46 -8.58 -2.49 14.75
N PHE A 47 -8.01 -2.21 13.56
CA PHE A 47 -6.55 -2.19 13.38
C PHE A 47 -5.90 -0.98 14.03
N GLY A 48 -4.66 -1.15 14.52
CA GLY A 48 -3.79 -0.03 14.86
C GLY A 48 -3.28 0.64 13.57
N LEU A 49 -3.35 2.00 13.50
CA LEU A 49 -3.04 2.72 12.27
C LEU A 49 -1.91 3.71 12.44
N ARG A 50 -1.00 3.69 11.49
CA ARG A 50 0.10 4.63 11.31
C ARG A 50 0.04 5.20 9.91
N GLY A 51 0.37 6.47 9.76
CA GLY A 51 0.38 7.11 8.47
C GLY A 51 1.66 7.90 8.24
N TRP A 52 2.23 7.80 7.04
CA TRP A 52 3.38 8.60 6.64
C TRP A 52 3.08 9.41 5.40
N SER A 53 3.52 10.66 5.39
CA SER A 53 3.44 11.55 4.24
C SER A 53 4.63 12.52 4.20
N ARG A 54 4.91 13.12 3.04
CA ARG A 54 6.01 14.07 2.86
C ARG A 54 5.88 15.28 3.80
N THR A 55 4.67 15.80 3.94
CA THR A 55 4.36 16.97 4.79
C THR A 55 3.51 16.54 5.97
N SER A 56 3.55 17.31 7.06
CA SER A 56 2.73 17.04 8.24
C SER A 56 1.25 16.97 7.88
N LYS A 57 0.58 15.97 8.42
CA LYS A 57 -0.88 15.77 8.34
C LYS A 57 -1.40 15.26 9.66
N GLU A 58 -2.64 15.56 9.94
CA GLU A 58 -3.37 15.06 11.10
C GLU A 58 -4.60 14.30 10.60
N LEU A 59 -4.76 13.08 11.05
CA LEU A 59 -5.93 12.24 10.83
C LEU A 59 -6.37 11.64 12.16
N ASP A 60 -7.68 11.63 12.38
CA ASP A 60 -8.24 11.00 13.57
C ASP A 60 -7.89 9.52 13.61
N ASN A 61 -7.52 9.01 14.79
CA ASN A 61 -7.19 7.61 15.03
C ASN A 61 -5.98 7.05 14.25
N VAL A 62 -5.13 7.91 13.69
CA VAL A 62 -3.91 7.54 12.96
C VAL A 62 -2.70 8.22 13.61
N ALA A 63 -1.70 7.46 14.01
CA ALA A 63 -0.40 8.02 14.41
C ALA A 63 0.33 8.54 13.16
N CYS A 64 0.33 9.85 12.94
CA CYS A 64 0.87 10.49 11.74
C CYS A 64 2.35 10.83 11.89
N PHE A 65 3.13 10.48 10.86
CA PHE A 65 4.55 10.76 10.70
C PHE A 65 4.79 11.52 9.40
N HIS A 66 5.86 12.28 9.31
CA HIS A 66 6.16 13.02 8.08
C HIS A 66 7.66 13.20 7.84
N GLY A 67 8.01 13.45 6.59
CA GLY A 67 9.38 13.73 6.17
C GLY A 67 10.35 12.57 6.38
N ALA A 68 11.63 12.82 6.14
CA ALA A 68 12.69 11.82 6.30
C ALA A 68 12.86 11.43 7.77
N ASP A 69 12.79 12.38 8.69
CA ASP A 69 13.02 12.16 10.13
C ASP A 69 11.94 11.29 10.78
N GLY A 70 10.71 11.31 10.24
CA GLY A 70 9.61 10.49 10.74
C GLY A 70 9.53 9.09 10.13
N LEU A 71 10.30 8.79 9.08
CA LEU A 71 10.17 7.56 8.32
C LEU A 71 10.56 6.32 9.15
N ASP A 72 11.68 6.37 9.84
CA ASP A 72 12.19 5.23 10.61
C ASP A 72 11.26 4.88 11.78
N ALA A 73 10.76 5.87 12.48
CA ALA A 73 9.78 5.68 13.57
C ALA A 73 8.45 5.12 13.05
N PHE A 74 8.02 5.51 11.85
CA PHE A 74 6.85 4.96 11.19
C PHE A 74 7.04 3.47 10.84
N LEU A 75 8.19 3.11 10.25
CA LEU A 75 8.46 1.76 9.77
C LEU A 75 8.68 0.76 10.91
N SER A 76 9.39 1.15 11.96
CA SER A 76 9.80 0.26 13.06
C SER A 76 8.65 -0.36 13.84
N GLU A 77 7.45 0.19 13.73
CA GLU A 77 6.25 -0.32 14.38
C GLU A 77 5.18 -0.76 13.38
N THR A 78 5.52 -0.91 12.09
CA THR A 78 4.59 -1.29 11.02
C THR A 78 4.68 -2.79 10.73
N ASP A 79 3.57 -3.52 10.89
CA ASP A 79 3.44 -4.94 10.53
C ASP A 79 3.03 -5.13 9.08
N ILE A 80 2.11 -4.30 8.57
CA ILE A 80 1.65 -4.31 7.17
C ILE A 80 1.90 -2.92 6.59
N LEU A 81 2.84 -2.82 5.66
CA LEU A 81 3.10 -1.59 4.93
C LEU A 81 2.25 -1.52 3.67
N VAL A 82 1.42 -0.49 3.56
CA VAL A 82 0.59 -0.23 2.37
C VAL A 82 1.09 1.02 1.67
N CYS A 83 1.53 0.89 0.42
CA CYS A 83 1.94 2.01 -0.42
C CYS A 83 0.76 2.52 -1.25
N LEU A 84 0.42 3.80 -1.05
CA LEU A 84 -0.58 4.56 -1.80
C LEU A 84 0.02 5.90 -2.30
N LEU A 85 1.33 5.96 -2.43
CA LEU A 85 2.06 7.15 -2.90
C LEU A 85 1.85 7.35 -4.40
N PRO A 86 1.85 8.62 -4.88
CA PRO A 86 2.01 8.92 -6.28
C PRO A 86 3.46 8.66 -6.73
N LEU A 87 3.66 8.34 -8.00
CA LEU A 87 5.00 8.28 -8.58
C LEU A 87 5.50 9.69 -8.87
N THR A 88 6.60 10.04 -8.25
CA THR A 88 7.32 11.30 -8.44
C THR A 88 8.81 11.01 -8.44
N PRO A 89 9.68 11.96 -8.86
CA PRO A 89 11.14 11.78 -8.75
C PRO A 89 11.60 11.40 -7.33
N ASP A 90 10.91 11.90 -6.29
CA ASP A 90 11.25 11.62 -4.89
C ASP A 90 10.75 10.26 -4.39
N THR A 91 9.79 9.65 -5.06
CA THR A 91 9.19 8.37 -4.65
C THR A 91 9.58 7.20 -5.52
N GLU A 92 10.20 7.46 -6.68
CA GLU A 92 10.72 6.42 -7.56
C GLU A 92 11.81 5.61 -6.85
N GLY A 93 11.68 4.29 -6.82
CA GLY A 93 12.61 3.38 -6.16
C GLY A 93 12.73 3.55 -4.64
N LEU A 94 11.80 4.27 -4.02
CA LEU A 94 11.82 4.54 -2.58
C LEU A 94 11.71 3.25 -1.74
N ILE A 95 10.93 2.29 -2.21
CA ILE A 95 10.61 1.07 -1.48
C ILE A 95 11.47 -0.08 -1.97
N GLY A 96 12.50 -0.40 -1.22
CA GLY A 96 13.44 -1.48 -1.48
C GLY A 96 13.96 -2.09 -0.19
N THR A 97 15.04 -2.87 -0.28
CA THR A 97 15.64 -3.63 0.82
C THR A 97 15.88 -2.77 2.06
N ALA A 98 16.48 -1.59 1.90
CA ALA A 98 16.82 -0.69 3.01
C ALA A 98 15.57 -0.21 3.80
N LEU A 99 14.40 -0.14 3.15
CA LEU A 99 13.14 0.19 3.80
C LEU A 99 12.55 -1.06 4.47
N PHE A 100 12.59 -2.22 3.83
CA PHE A 100 12.07 -3.47 4.39
C PHE A 100 12.82 -3.90 5.65
N GLU A 101 14.12 -3.64 5.75
CA GLU A 101 14.94 -3.91 6.93
C GLU A 101 14.46 -3.15 8.18
N LYS A 102 13.80 -2.02 8.00
CA LYS A 102 13.28 -1.17 9.09
C LYS A 102 11.90 -1.57 9.58
N LEU A 103 11.19 -2.44 8.85
CA LEU A 103 9.86 -2.88 9.24
C LEU A 103 9.89 -3.76 10.49
N ARG A 104 8.81 -3.71 11.27
CA ARG A 104 8.64 -4.49 12.48
C ARG A 104 8.67 -5.98 12.20
N ARG A 105 9.54 -6.73 12.89
CA ARG A 105 9.73 -8.18 12.67
C ARG A 105 9.11 -9.06 13.76
N ASP A 106 8.92 -8.52 14.95
CA ASP A 106 8.43 -9.21 16.15
C ASP A 106 6.93 -9.03 16.38
N GLY A 107 6.21 -8.51 15.39
CA GLY A 107 4.76 -8.29 15.42
C GLY A 107 3.95 -9.59 15.39
N ALA A 108 2.66 -9.46 15.62
CA ALA A 108 1.72 -10.57 15.75
C ALA A 108 1.60 -11.44 14.48
N LEU A 109 1.99 -10.90 13.32
CA LEU A 109 1.99 -11.63 12.04
C LEU A 109 3.20 -12.57 11.87
N GLY A 110 4.25 -12.43 12.69
CA GLY A 110 5.49 -13.21 12.60
C GLY A 110 6.33 -12.83 11.37
N GLY A 111 6.34 -11.57 11.00
CA GLY A 111 7.11 -10.94 9.94
C GLY A 111 6.29 -9.92 9.16
N PRO A 112 6.96 -8.91 8.54
CA PRO A 112 6.29 -7.82 7.86
C PRO A 112 5.65 -8.25 6.54
N VAL A 113 4.57 -7.54 6.19
CA VAL A 113 3.85 -7.72 4.92
C VAL A 113 3.89 -6.42 4.13
N PHE A 114 4.10 -6.50 2.83
CA PHE A 114 4.10 -5.34 1.94
C PHE A 114 2.93 -5.40 0.95
N ILE A 115 2.23 -4.27 0.77
CA ILE A 115 1.15 -4.11 -0.21
C ILE A 115 1.44 -2.86 -1.04
N ASN A 116 1.48 -2.99 -2.37
CA ASN A 116 1.57 -1.83 -3.25
C ASN A 116 0.33 -1.73 -4.15
N ALA A 117 -0.49 -0.70 -3.90
CA ALA A 117 -1.61 -0.29 -4.72
C ALA A 117 -1.46 1.18 -5.21
N GLY A 118 -0.23 1.69 -5.22
CA GLY A 118 0.15 3.01 -5.72
C GLY A 118 0.61 2.97 -7.18
N ARG A 119 1.94 2.89 -7.39
CA ARG A 119 2.57 2.77 -8.71
C ARG A 119 3.77 1.83 -8.62
N GLY A 120 4.00 1.04 -9.68
CA GLY A 120 5.03 -0.02 -9.69
C GLY A 120 6.43 0.52 -9.50
N ARG A 121 6.81 1.58 -10.20
CA ARG A 121 8.16 2.19 -10.10
C ARG A 121 8.49 2.84 -8.75
N ILE A 122 7.57 2.83 -7.78
CA ILE A 122 7.86 3.26 -6.40
C ILE A 122 8.66 2.17 -5.67
N HIS A 123 8.46 0.90 -6.00
CA HIS A 123 9.24 -0.20 -5.44
C HIS A 123 10.30 -0.70 -6.43
N VAL A 124 11.27 -1.42 -5.90
CA VAL A 124 12.30 -2.12 -6.66
C VAL A 124 11.93 -3.61 -6.71
N GLU A 125 11.52 -4.12 -7.89
CA GLU A 125 11.02 -5.50 -8.02
C GLU A 125 12.06 -6.55 -7.62
N SER A 126 13.34 -6.35 -7.98
CA SER A 126 14.43 -7.25 -7.58
C SER A 126 14.59 -7.35 -6.07
N ASP A 127 14.40 -6.26 -5.36
CA ASP A 127 14.47 -6.20 -3.90
C ASP A 127 13.29 -6.93 -3.25
N ILE A 128 12.09 -6.83 -3.84
CA ILE A 128 10.92 -7.58 -3.39
C ILE A 128 11.15 -9.08 -3.55
N VAL A 129 11.65 -9.52 -4.71
CA VAL A 129 12.00 -10.92 -4.94
C VAL A 129 12.97 -11.43 -3.87
N ALA A 130 14.07 -10.69 -3.67
CA ALA A 130 15.07 -11.04 -2.66
C ALA A 130 14.49 -11.04 -1.23
N ALA A 131 13.67 -10.05 -0.89
CA ALA A 131 13.05 -9.92 0.43
C ALA A 131 12.09 -11.08 0.75
N LEU A 132 11.30 -11.53 -0.24
CA LEU A 132 10.38 -12.65 -0.09
C LEU A 132 11.10 -14.00 -0.04
N GLN A 133 12.21 -14.17 -0.77
CA GLN A 133 13.01 -15.39 -0.78
C GLN A 133 13.86 -15.56 0.49
N ASN A 134 14.28 -14.47 1.11
CA ASN A 134 15.14 -14.47 2.30
C ASN A 134 14.37 -14.14 3.60
N ASP A 135 13.04 -14.27 3.62
CA ASP A 135 12.18 -14.00 4.80
C ASP A 135 12.34 -12.58 5.39
N LEU A 136 12.85 -11.63 4.61
CA LEU A 136 12.84 -10.21 5.00
C LEU A 136 11.42 -9.66 4.96
N LEU A 137 10.61 -10.09 4.00
CA LEU A 137 9.16 -9.96 3.96
C LEU A 137 8.51 -11.34 4.11
N LYS A 138 7.51 -11.45 4.97
CA LYS A 138 6.70 -12.66 5.12
C LYS A 138 5.81 -12.90 3.91
N ALA A 139 5.23 -11.85 3.37
CA ALA A 139 4.37 -11.89 2.19
C ALA A 139 4.29 -10.51 1.53
N ALA A 140 3.87 -10.49 0.27
CA ALA A 140 3.51 -9.24 -0.40
C ALA A 140 2.23 -9.39 -1.24
N SER A 141 1.60 -8.25 -1.55
CA SER A 141 0.53 -8.12 -2.55
C SER A 141 0.84 -6.93 -3.44
N LEU A 142 1.01 -7.20 -4.73
CA LEU A 142 1.33 -6.19 -5.73
C LEU A 142 0.18 -6.07 -6.74
N ASP A 143 -0.37 -4.87 -6.83
CA ASP A 143 -1.38 -4.53 -7.84
C ASP A 143 -0.76 -3.76 -9.02
N VAL A 144 0.48 -3.30 -8.86
CA VAL A 144 1.21 -2.46 -9.82
C VAL A 144 2.65 -2.93 -9.98
N PHE A 145 3.24 -2.72 -11.18
CA PHE A 145 4.54 -3.26 -11.57
C PHE A 145 5.38 -2.20 -12.28
N GLU A 146 6.71 -2.41 -12.34
CA GLU A 146 7.62 -1.52 -13.08
C GLU A 146 7.28 -1.49 -14.58
N VAL A 147 6.90 -2.65 -15.13
CA VAL A 147 6.41 -2.82 -16.50
C VAL A 147 5.06 -3.49 -16.48
N GLU A 148 4.07 -2.88 -17.11
CA GLU A 148 2.71 -3.40 -17.23
C GLU A 148 2.30 -3.53 -18.70
N PRO A 149 1.73 -4.69 -19.12
CA PRO A 149 1.49 -5.91 -18.34
C PRO A 149 2.77 -6.58 -17.84
N LEU A 150 2.70 -7.22 -16.64
CA LEU A 150 3.85 -7.94 -16.07
C LEU A 150 4.37 -8.98 -17.07
N PRO A 151 5.69 -8.95 -17.44
CA PRO A 151 6.27 -9.90 -18.37
C PRO A 151 6.09 -11.35 -17.94
N GLN A 152 5.90 -12.26 -18.92
CA GLN A 152 5.65 -13.68 -18.65
C GLN A 152 6.85 -14.40 -18.01
N ASP A 153 8.05 -13.89 -18.19
CA ASP A 153 9.29 -14.39 -17.63
C ASP A 153 9.68 -13.73 -16.30
N SER A 154 8.84 -12.85 -15.77
CA SER A 154 9.09 -12.22 -14.47
C SER A 154 9.22 -13.26 -13.36
N PRO A 155 10.26 -13.17 -12.50
CA PRO A 155 10.42 -14.08 -11.35
C PRO A 155 9.30 -13.94 -10.32
N LEU A 156 8.56 -12.83 -10.32
CA LEU A 156 7.45 -12.58 -9.40
C LEU A 156 6.35 -13.65 -9.52
N TRP A 157 6.12 -14.21 -10.71
CA TRP A 157 5.11 -15.26 -10.93
C TRP A 157 5.34 -16.55 -10.12
N ASN A 158 6.59 -16.81 -9.73
CA ASN A 158 7.00 -18.06 -9.07
C ASN A 158 7.05 -17.94 -7.53
N LEU A 159 6.70 -16.79 -6.95
CA LEU A 159 6.75 -16.57 -5.50
C LEU A 159 5.45 -17.00 -4.83
N GLU A 160 5.52 -18.03 -3.99
CA GLU A 160 4.36 -18.60 -3.28
C GLU A 160 3.78 -17.68 -2.20
N ASN A 161 4.57 -16.71 -1.72
CA ASN A 161 4.20 -15.71 -0.72
C ASN A 161 3.88 -14.33 -1.32
N LEU A 162 3.58 -14.28 -2.62
CA LEU A 162 3.16 -13.08 -3.34
C LEU A 162 1.76 -13.24 -3.93
N ILE A 163 0.93 -12.21 -3.78
CA ILE A 163 -0.33 -12.04 -4.53
C ILE A 163 -0.12 -11.00 -5.61
N ILE A 164 -0.53 -11.32 -6.84
CA ILE A 164 -0.48 -10.44 -8.01
C ILE A 164 -1.91 -10.13 -8.45
N THR A 165 -2.24 -8.84 -8.63
CA THR A 165 -3.47 -8.38 -9.26
C THR A 165 -3.14 -7.40 -10.39
N PRO A 166 -3.93 -7.34 -11.49
CA PRO A 166 -3.54 -6.63 -12.71
C PRO A 166 -4.01 -5.15 -12.69
N HIS A 167 -3.50 -4.36 -11.76
CA HIS A 167 -3.77 -2.92 -11.60
C HIS A 167 -5.27 -2.60 -11.49
N VAL A 168 -5.93 -3.29 -10.56
CA VAL A 168 -7.39 -3.24 -10.38
C VAL A 168 -7.84 -2.80 -8.98
N ALA A 169 -6.90 -2.45 -8.09
CA ALA A 169 -7.21 -2.10 -6.70
C ALA A 169 -8.16 -0.90 -6.58
N ALA A 170 -8.15 0.03 -7.54
CA ALA A 170 -9.00 1.22 -7.54
C ALA A 170 -9.59 1.50 -8.93
N VAL A 171 -10.28 0.53 -9.51
CA VAL A 171 -10.96 0.71 -10.80
C VAL A 171 -12.10 1.70 -10.66
N SER A 172 -12.00 2.79 -11.41
CA SER A 172 -13.02 3.83 -11.46
C SER A 172 -14.28 3.35 -12.15
N ASN A 173 -15.43 3.51 -11.52
CA ASN A 173 -16.73 3.23 -12.16
C ASN A 173 -17.12 4.42 -13.06
N PRO A 174 -17.22 4.24 -14.40
CA PRO A 174 -17.52 5.33 -15.33
C PRO A 174 -18.84 6.04 -15.02
N LYS A 175 -19.86 5.29 -14.57
CA LYS A 175 -21.16 5.85 -14.21
C LYS A 175 -21.08 6.75 -12.97
N ALA A 176 -20.32 6.34 -11.96
CA ALA A 176 -20.10 7.17 -10.77
C ALA A 176 -19.29 8.43 -11.11
N LEU A 177 -18.25 8.29 -11.94
CA LEU A 177 -17.42 9.42 -12.38
C LEU A 177 -18.20 10.42 -13.25
N SER A 178 -19.17 9.99 -14.06
CA SER A 178 -19.94 10.89 -14.93
C SER A 178 -20.65 11.99 -14.14
N HIS A 179 -21.18 11.67 -12.96
CA HIS A 179 -21.81 12.66 -12.09
C HIS A 179 -20.81 13.67 -11.54
N LEU A 180 -19.63 13.20 -11.12
CA LEU A 180 -18.56 14.07 -10.67
C LEU A 180 -18.08 15.01 -11.78
N ILE A 181 -17.80 14.46 -12.97
CA ILE A 181 -17.37 15.23 -14.15
C ILE A 181 -18.41 16.29 -14.51
N ALA A 182 -19.69 15.93 -14.58
CA ALA A 182 -20.77 16.88 -14.89
C ALA A 182 -20.86 18.02 -13.84
N ARG A 183 -20.65 17.71 -12.56
CA ARG A 183 -20.61 18.72 -11.49
C ARG A 183 -19.42 19.67 -11.67
N GLN A 184 -18.24 19.15 -11.97
CA GLN A 184 -17.03 19.94 -12.20
C GLN A 184 -17.18 20.85 -13.44
N VAL A 185 -17.73 20.35 -14.53
CA VAL A 185 -17.99 21.14 -15.74
C VAL A 185 -18.93 22.31 -15.41
N ARG A 186 -20.02 22.07 -14.69
CA ARG A 186 -20.93 23.16 -14.25
C ARG A 186 -20.23 24.15 -13.34
N ALA A 187 -19.44 23.69 -12.36
CA ALA A 187 -18.71 24.57 -11.48
C ALA A 187 -17.76 25.48 -12.28
N HIS A 188 -17.05 24.93 -13.26
CA HIS A 188 -16.16 25.71 -14.14
C HIS A 188 -16.94 26.75 -14.96
N GLN A 189 -18.07 26.36 -15.55
CA GLN A 189 -18.91 27.27 -16.33
C GLN A 189 -19.51 28.42 -15.49
N GLU A 190 -19.75 28.18 -14.21
CA GLU A 190 -20.27 29.15 -13.25
C GLU A 190 -19.15 29.95 -12.53
N GLY A 191 -17.88 29.75 -12.90
CA GLY A 191 -16.74 30.44 -12.27
C GLY A 191 -16.48 30.02 -10.82
N ARG A 192 -16.98 28.86 -10.39
CA ARG A 192 -16.74 28.29 -9.05
C ARG A 192 -15.44 27.49 -9.02
N GLU A 193 -14.85 27.36 -7.85
CA GLU A 193 -13.68 26.52 -7.64
C GLU A 193 -13.97 25.05 -7.99
N LEU A 194 -12.97 24.40 -8.55
CA LEU A 194 -13.01 22.98 -8.86
C LEU A 194 -12.46 22.16 -7.70
N ASP A 195 -13.10 21.02 -7.42
CA ASP A 195 -12.58 20.04 -6.47
C ASP A 195 -11.44 19.22 -7.11
N TYR A 196 -10.55 18.67 -6.30
CA TYR A 196 -9.51 17.73 -6.71
C TYR A 196 -8.57 18.22 -7.80
N LEU A 197 -8.23 19.52 -7.78
CA LEU A 197 -7.24 20.08 -8.70
C LEU A 197 -5.87 19.43 -8.48
N VAL A 198 -5.29 18.97 -9.57
CA VAL A 198 -3.92 18.45 -9.59
C VAL A 198 -2.96 19.64 -9.65
N ASP A 199 -1.99 19.69 -8.73
CA ASP A 199 -0.88 20.62 -8.82
C ASP A 199 0.17 20.06 -9.80
N VAL A 200 0.15 20.56 -11.02
CA VAL A 200 1.07 20.09 -12.10
C VAL A 200 2.54 20.27 -11.75
N THR A 201 2.88 21.18 -10.82
CA THR A 201 4.27 21.36 -10.38
C THR A 201 4.73 20.26 -9.43
N ARG A 202 3.78 19.61 -8.75
CA ARG A 202 4.02 18.47 -7.84
C ARG A 202 3.81 17.12 -8.50
N GLY A 203 3.16 17.10 -9.69
CA GLY A 203 2.88 15.88 -10.44
C GLY A 203 1.67 15.07 -9.94
N TYR A 204 0.91 15.61 -8.96
CA TYR A 204 -0.29 14.95 -8.43
C TYR A 204 -1.24 15.95 -7.76
#